data_37e0983a785a5a60c24e3e471e6171d7
#
_entry.id   37e0983a785a5a60c24e3e471e6171d7
#
_cell.length_a   1.000
_cell.length_b   1.000
_cell.length_c   1.000
_cell.angle_alpha   90.00
_cell.angle_beta   90.00
_cell.angle_gamma   90.00
#
_symmetry.space_group_name_H-M   'P 1'
#
loop_
_entity.id
_entity.type
_entity.pdbx_description
1 polymer ?
#
loop_
_entity_poly.entity_id
_entity_poly.type
_entity_poly.pdbx_seq_one_letter_code
_entity_poly.pdbx_strand_id
1 'polypeptide(L)'
;MQRYQPELNPERCGAVAVGIDTIEIARIQRTLADFGDRFLRRVYTERERERYGARISELAARFAAKEATSKVLGTGIRGIRWREMEVLSNRRGKPVLILHGSAAERASLLGLVVFDVSLTHSRTDAMAFIVGMKQVAANVNIEVEDYEGEIDSSERS
;
A
#
# COMPACT_ATOMS: atom_id res chain seq x y z
N MET A 1 -16.22 19.52 -32.11
CA MET A 1 -15.29 18.65 -31.35
C MET A 1 -15.67 18.72 -29.88
N GLN A 2 -16.50 17.77 -29.42
CA GLN A 2 -17.00 17.73 -28.05
C GLN A 2 -15.87 17.30 -27.11
N ARG A 3 -15.48 18.16 -26.19
CA ARG A 3 -14.46 17.82 -25.19
C ARG A 3 -15.07 16.73 -24.27
N TYR A 4 -14.44 15.57 -24.25
CA TYR A 4 -14.74 14.55 -23.25
C TYR A 4 -14.46 15.16 -21.87
N GLN A 5 -15.50 15.49 -21.13
CA GLN A 5 -15.41 15.78 -19.71
C GLN A 5 -15.86 14.51 -18.99
N PRO A 6 -14.95 13.75 -18.37
CA PRO A 6 -15.37 12.69 -17.48
C PRO A 6 -16.17 13.35 -16.35
N GLU A 7 -17.41 12.92 -16.17
CA GLU A 7 -18.15 13.27 -14.96
C GLU A 7 -17.33 12.79 -13.77
N LEU A 8 -16.68 13.73 -13.11
CA LEU A 8 -15.97 13.50 -11.85
C LEU A 8 -17.04 13.21 -10.79
N ASN A 9 -17.56 11.99 -10.79
CA ASN A 9 -18.30 11.50 -9.65
C ASN A 9 -17.25 11.14 -8.57
N PRO A 10 -17.17 11.90 -7.47
CA PRO A 10 -16.22 11.61 -6.40
C PRO A 10 -16.44 10.24 -5.75
N GLU A 11 -17.59 9.61 -5.97
CA GLU A 11 -17.89 8.25 -5.53
C GLU A 11 -17.40 7.18 -6.52
N ARG A 12 -17.06 7.57 -7.74
CA ARG A 12 -16.40 6.68 -8.73
C ARG A 12 -14.89 6.76 -8.60
N CYS A 13 -14.36 6.41 -7.43
CA CYS A 13 -13.01 5.86 -7.42
C CYS A 13 -12.96 4.70 -8.41
N GLY A 14 -11.99 4.67 -9.32
CA GLY A 14 -11.77 3.53 -10.20
C GLY A 14 -11.64 2.21 -9.43
N ALA A 15 -11.46 1.11 -10.13
CA ALA A 15 -11.21 -0.21 -9.52
C ALA A 15 -9.94 -0.24 -8.64
N VAL A 16 -9.09 0.77 -8.78
CA VAL A 16 -7.79 0.89 -8.11
C VAL A 16 -7.68 2.22 -7.39
N ALA A 17 -7.24 2.20 -6.14
CA ALA A 17 -6.83 3.36 -5.35
C ALA A 17 -5.32 3.27 -5.10
N VAL A 18 -4.60 4.37 -5.25
CA VAL A 18 -3.15 4.41 -5.11
C VAL A 18 -2.73 5.44 -4.07
N GLY A 19 -1.63 5.15 -3.38
CA GLY A 19 -0.99 6.06 -2.45
C GLY A 19 0.52 5.95 -2.54
N ILE A 20 1.18 7.08 -2.51
CA ILE A 20 2.63 7.17 -2.47
C ILE A 20 3.03 8.16 -1.40
N ASP A 21 4.11 7.85 -0.69
CA ASP A 21 4.72 8.74 0.27
C ASP A 21 6.22 8.54 0.34
N THR A 22 6.93 9.59 0.70
CA THR A 22 8.37 9.60 0.91
C THR A 22 8.72 10.36 2.19
N ILE A 23 9.75 9.91 2.89
CA ILE A 23 10.21 10.54 4.13
C ILE A 23 11.74 10.50 4.23
N GLU A 24 12.32 11.59 4.69
CA GLU A 24 13.74 11.60 5.07
C GLU A 24 13.99 10.68 6.26
N ILE A 25 14.93 9.75 6.14
CA ILE A 25 15.31 8.82 7.21
C ILE A 25 15.80 9.60 8.43
N ALA A 26 16.53 10.69 8.22
CA ALA A 26 17.00 11.56 9.29
C ALA A 26 15.86 12.21 10.11
N ARG A 27 14.67 12.40 9.52
CA ARG A 27 13.49 12.89 10.23
C ARG A 27 13.01 11.86 11.27
N ILE A 28 12.94 10.59 10.89
CA ILE A 28 12.59 9.51 11.81
C ILE A 28 13.65 9.37 12.91
N GLN A 29 14.93 9.49 12.55
CA GLN A 29 16.03 9.43 13.52
C GLN A 29 15.91 10.54 14.56
N ARG A 30 15.66 11.80 14.15
CA ARG A 30 15.44 12.93 15.07
C ARG A 30 14.22 12.69 15.95
N THR A 31 13.10 12.25 15.37
CA THR A 31 11.87 11.97 16.13
C THR A 31 12.09 10.88 17.18
N LEU A 32 12.89 9.86 16.86
CA LEU A 32 13.26 8.81 17.81
C LEU A 32 14.17 9.36 18.92
N ALA A 33 15.12 10.24 18.60
CA ALA A 33 15.98 10.88 19.60
C ALA A 33 15.16 11.75 20.58
N ASP A 34 14.16 12.45 20.08
CA ASP A 34 13.34 13.39 20.88
C ASP A 34 12.27 12.67 21.72
N PHE A 35 11.63 11.64 21.18
CA PHE A 35 10.45 11.01 21.77
C PHE A 35 10.61 9.54 22.14
N GLY A 36 11.68 8.89 21.69
CA GLY A 36 12.04 7.52 22.03
C GLY A 36 10.90 6.51 21.88
N ASP A 37 10.74 5.70 22.88
CA ASP A 37 9.72 4.63 22.94
C ASP A 37 8.27 5.14 22.82
N ARG A 38 8.00 6.37 23.26
CA ARG A 38 6.67 6.99 23.11
C ARG A 38 6.27 7.13 21.64
N PHE A 39 7.21 7.53 20.76
CA PHE A 39 6.97 7.61 19.33
C PHE A 39 6.75 6.22 18.74
N LEU A 40 7.62 5.26 19.08
CA LEU A 40 7.51 3.88 18.61
C LEU A 40 6.15 3.27 18.94
N ARG A 41 5.71 3.39 20.19
CA ARG A 41 4.42 2.83 20.65
C ARG A 41 3.22 3.51 20.03
N ARG A 42 3.33 4.78 19.66
CA ARG A 42 2.24 5.52 19.03
C ARG A 42 2.04 5.12 17.57
N VAL A 43 3.13 4.89 16.86
CA VAL A 43 3.13 4.71 15.39
C VAL A 43 3.16 3.25 14.98
N TYR A 44 3.94 2.44 15.66
CA TYR A 44 4.20 1.05 15.24
C TYR A 44 3.53 0.04 16.17
N THR A 45 3.05 -1.05 15.58
CA THR A 45 2.54 -2.19 16.36
C THR A 45 3.67 -2.87 17.12
N GLU A 46 3.34 -3.72 18.08
CA GLU A 46 4.34 -4.51 18.82
C GLU A 46 5.19 -5.35 17.87
N ARG A 47 4.55 -6.04 16.91
CA ARG A 47 5.22 -6.87 15.91
C ARG A 47 6.17 -6.06 15.01
N GLU A 48 5.79 -4.84 14.61
CA GLU A 48 6.66 -3.93 13.86
C GLU A 48 7.86 -3.49 14.71
N ARG A 49 7.64 -3.15 15.99
CA ARG A 49 8.71 -2.74 16.91
C ARG A 49 9.70 -3.85 17.19
N GLU A 50 9.23 -5.06 17.42
CA GLU A 50 10.09 -6.24 17.63
C GLU A 50 10.96 -6.54 16.42
N ARG A 51 10.39 -6.44 15.20
CA ARG A 51 11.12 -6.76 13.97
C ARG A 51 12.03 -5.66 13.47
N TYR A 52 11.64 -4.41 13.64
CA TYR A 52 12.25 -3.28 12.93
C TYR A 52 12.74 -2.17 13.86
N GLY A 53 12.45 -2.22 15.14
CA GLY A 53 12.70 -1.14 16.10
C GLY A 53 14.14 -0.66 16.18
N ALA A 54 15.11 -1.52 15.88
CA ALA A 54 16.53 -1.17 15.84
C ALA A 54 17.02 -0.65 14.46
N ARG A 55 16.17 -0.63 13.44
CA ARG A 55 16.55 -0.31 12.05
C ARG A 55 15.80 0.92 11.54
N ILE A 56 16.44 2.08 11.60
CA ILE A 56 15.81 3.37 11.32
C ILE A 56 15.27 3.46 9.89
N SER A 57 16.00 2.96 8.89
CA SER A 57 15.53 2.93 7.49
C SER A 57 14.26 2.09 7.29
N GLU A 58 14.17 0.97 8.01
CA GLU A 58 12.99 0.10 7.99
C GLU A 58 11.79 0.75 8.68
N LEU A 59 12.01 1.45 9.78
CA LEU A 59 10.98 2.24 10.43
C LEU A 59 10.50 3.38 9.54
N ALA A 60 11.42 4.08 8.87
CA ALA A 60 11.08 5.15 7.93
C ALA A 60 10.25 4.63 6.75
N ALA A 61 10.62 3.49 6.15
CA ALA A 61 9.85 2.89 5.06
C ALA A 61 8.43 2.51 5.50
N ARG A 62 8.26 2.00 6.72
CA ARG A 62 6.94 1.67 7.28
C ARG A 62 6.14 2.89 7.64
N PHE A 63 6.79 3.96 8.10
CA PHE A 63 6.13 5.25 8.29
C PHE A 63 5.57 5.78 6.97
N ALA A 64 6.39 5.82 5.92
CA ALA A 64 5.94 6.20 4.58
C ALA A 64 4.78 5.31 4.08
N ALA A 65 4.84 3.99 4.35
CA ALA A 65 3.76 3.08 3.98
C ALA A 65 2.43 3.38 4.69
N LYS A 66 2.47 3.76 5.96
CA LYS A 66 1.27 4.16 6.71
C LYS A 66 0.69 5.46 6.17
N GLU A 67 1.53 6.45 5.85
CA GLU A 67 1.10 7.68 5.17
C GLU A 67 0.51 7.40 3.79
N ALA A 68 1.17 6.58 2.97
CA ALA A 68 0.65 6.17 1.66
C ALA A 68 -0.68 5.42 1.78
N THR A 69 -0.83 4.54 2.79
CA THR A 69 -2.09 3.84 3.07
C THR A 69 -3.21 4.81 3.43
N SER A 70 -2.92 5.83 4.23
CA SER A 70 -3.91 6.85 4.60
C SER A 70 -4.43 7.62 3.38
N LYS A 71 -3.58 7.82 2.36
CA LYS A 71 -3.97 8.42 1.08
C LYS A 71 -4.88 7.49 0.27
N VAL A 72 -4.59 6.18 0.24
CA VAL A 72 -5.46 5.17 -0.39
C VAL A 72 -6.84 5.15 0.27
N LEU A 73 -6.91 5.26 1.60
CA LEU A 73 -8.15 5.29 2.36
C LEU A 73 -8.90 6.63 2.27
N GLY A 74 -8.26 7.67 1.70
CA GLY A 74 -8.87 8.99 1.46
C GLY A 74 -9.17 9.80 2.72
N THR A 75 -8.62 9.42 3.87
CA THR A 75 -8.90 10.08 5.15
C THR A 75 -7.73 10.91 5.66
N GLY A 76 -6.53 10.72 5.09
CA GLY A 76 -5.32 11.07 5.81
C GLY A 76 -5.30 10.33 7.16
N ILE A 77 -4.66 10.91 8.17
CA ILE A 77 -4.58 10.30 9.52
C ILE A 77 -5.81 10.66 10.40
N ARG A 78 -6.81 11.31 9.84
CA ARG A 78 -8.01 11.70 10.59
C ARG A 78 -8.91 10.48 10.79
N GLY A 79 -9.14 10.10 12.05
CA GLY A 79 -10.03 9.00 12.42
C GLY A 79 -9.41 7.61 12.31
N ILE A 80 -8.15 7.50 11.87
CA ILE A 80 -7.41 6.24 11.76
C ILE A 80 -6.15 6.34 12.61
N ARG A 81 -5.87 5.32 13.42
CA ARG A 81 -4.66 5.26 14.24
C ARG A 81 -3.52 4.68 13.41
N TRP A 82 -2.30 5.16 13.62
CA TRP A 82 -1.10 4.66 12.97
C TRP A 82 -0.92 3.14 13.06
N ARG A 83 -1.22 2.56 14.23
CA ARG A 83 -1.09 1.13 14.48
C ARG A 83 -2.18 0.28 13.82
N GLU A 84 -3.23 0.90 13.29
CA GLU A 84 -4.25 0.20 12.52
C GLU A 84 -3.83 -0.11 11.09
N MET A 85 -2.70 0.45 10.66
CA MET A 85 -2.05 0.19 9.36
C MET A 85 -0.71 -0.51 9.59
N GLU A 86 -0.72 -1.82 9.86
CA GLU A 86 0.46 -2.60 10.18
C GLU A 86 1.17 -3.07 8.90
N VAL A 87 2.50 -2.88 8.83
CA VAL A 87 3.30 -3.28 7.67
C VAL A 87 4.41 -4.25 8.10
N LEU A 88 4.24 -5.51 7.74
CA LEU A 88 5.19 -6.57 8.02
C LEU A 88 5.80 -7.11 6.72
N SER A 89 6.85 -7.91 6.84
CA SER A 89 7.39 -8.66 5.71
C SER A 89 7.05 -10.14 5.85
N ASN A 90 6.66 -10.79 4.76
CA ASN A 90 6.48 -12.23 4.73
C ASN A 90 7.85 -12.96 4.79
N ARG A 91 7.83 -14.30 4.73
CA ARG A 91 9.06 -15.12 4.79
C ARG A 91 10.05 -14.87 3.65
N ARG A 92 9.59 -14.34 2.51
CA ARG A 92 10.40 -13.99 1.34
C ARG A 92 10.84 -12.52 1.33
N GLY A 93 10.53 -11.75 2.39
CA GLY A 93 10.86 -10.33 2.51
C GLY A 93 9.88 -9.38 1.81
N LYS A 94 8.82 -9.88 1.14
CA LYS A 94 7.80 -9.03 0.53
C LYS A 94 7.01 -8.31 1.63
N PRO A 95 6.87 -6.96 1.58
CA PRO A 95 6.03 -6.24 2.52
C PRO A 95 4.56 -6.59 2.32
N VAL A 96 3.83 -6.65 3.44
CA VAL A 96 2.39 -6.96 3.49
C VAL A 96 1.72 -5.94 4.41
N LEU A 97 0.66 -5.31 3.93
CA LEU A 97 -0.20 -4.42 4.70
C LEU A 97 -1.32 -5.21 5.37
N ILE A 98 -1.50 -5.00 6.66
CA ILE A 98 -2.57 -5.56 7.46
C ILE A 98 -3.33 -4.39 8.06
N LEU A 99 -4.62 -4.30 7.78
CA LEU A 99 -5.49 -3.27 8.33
C LEU A 99 -6.26 -3.79 9.53
N HIS A 100 -6.37 -2.96 10.57
CA HIS A 100 -7.09 -3.23 11.81
C HIS A 100 -8.10 -2.11 12.09
N GLY A 101 -9.09 -2.37 12.94
CA GLY A 101 -10.01 -1.37 13.46
C GLY A 101 -10.60 -0.43 12.41
N SER A 102 -10.56 0.86 12.68
CA SER A 102 -11.14 1.89 11.81
C SER A 102 -10.52 1.92 10.40
N ALA A 103 -9.25 1.53 10.23
CA ALA A 103 -8.62 1.43 8.92
C ALA A 103 -9.25 0.29 8.08
N ALA A 104 -9.51 -0.87 8.69
CA ALA A 104 -10.17 -1.99 8.03
C ALA A 104 -11.64 -1.66 7.70
N GLU A 105 -12.36 -1.03 8.63
CA GLU A 105 -13.74 -0.58 8.40
C GLU A 105 -13.80 0.42 7.23
N ARG A 106 -12.88 1.37 7.17
CA ARG A 106 -12.80 2.35 6.09
C ARG A 106 -12.51 1.68 4.75
N ALA A 107 -11.58 0.73 4.69
CA ALA A 107 -11.29 -0.04 3.49
C ALA A 107 -12.55 -0.78 2.99
N SER A 108 -13.29 -1.41 3.90
CA SER A 108 -14.55 -2.09 3.61
C SER A 108 -15.60 -1.14 3.03
N LEU A 109 -15.78 0.04 3.64
CA LEU A 109 -16.71 1.07 3.14
C LEU A 109 -16.35 1.55 1.73
N LEU A 110 -15.06 1.59 1.39
CA LEU A 110 -14.58 1.94 0.05
C LEU A 110 -14.63 0.76 -0.94
N GLY A 111 -14.97 -0.44 -0.48
CA GLY A 111 -14.96 -1.68 -1.28
C GLY A 111 -13.56 -2.18 -1.61
N LEU A 112 -12.52 -1.74 -0.88
CA LEU A 112 -11.14 -2.17 -1.08
C LEU A 112 -10.92 -3.51 -0.40
N VAL A 113 -10.55 -4.53 -1.15
CA VAL A 113 -10.42 -5.91 -0.66
C VAL A 113 -9.02 -6.49 -0.80
N VAL A 114 -8.19 -5.91 -1.66
CA VAL A 114 -6.82 -6.34 -1.90
C VAL A 114 -5.90 -5.14 -1.77
N PHE A 115 -4.76 -5.33 -1.11
CA PHE A 115 -3.71 -4.32 -1.03
C PHE A 115 -2.37 -4.93 -1.43
N ASP A 116 -1.60 -4.20 -2.22
CA ASP A 116 -0.20 -4.52 -2.50
C ASP A 116 0.69 -3.36 -2.08
N VAL A 117 1.91 -3.68 -1.68
CA VAL A 117 2.87 -2.75 -1.08
C VAL A 117 4.21 -2.90 -1.73
N SER A 118 4.82 -1.79 -2.10
CA SER A 118 6.23 -1.71 -2.47
C SER A 118 6.96 -0.71 -1.57
N LEU A 119 8.09 -1.11 -1.03
CA LEU A 119 8.95 -0.27 -0.20
C LEU A 119 10.33 -0.17 -0.83
N THR A 120 10.92 1.00 -0.75
CA THR A 120 12.31 1.22 -1.11
C THR A 120 12.93 2.27 -0.22
N HIS A 121 14.26 2.28 -0.10
CA HIS A 121 14.99 3.35 0.55
C HIS A 121 16.36 3.56 -0.09
N SER A 122 16.81 4.79 -0.04
CA SER A 122 18.18 5.22 -0.34
C SER A 122 18.98 5.40 0.96
N ARG A 123 20.08 6.09 0.90
CA ARG A 123 20.81 6.52 2.11
C ARG A 123 20.09 7.62 2.89
N THR A 124 19.28 8.42 2.22
CA THR A 124 18.65 9.63 2.78
C THR A 124 17.15 9.48 2.94
N ASP A 125 16.47 8.77 2.05
CA ASP A 125 15.03 8.75 1.95
C ASP A 125 14.48 7.32 1.92
N ALA A 126 13.30 7.17 2.49
CA ALA A 126 12.47 5.97 2.35
C ALA A 126 11.18 6.33 1.61
N MET A 127 10.71 5.42 0.76
CA MET A 127 9.51 5.60 -0.05
C MET A 127 8.62 4.36 0.04
N ALA A 128 7.32 4.58 0.00
CA ALA A 128 6.32 3.53 -0.09
C ALA A 128 5.31 3.83 -1.19
N PHE A 129 4.90 2.78 -1.88
CA PHE A 129 3.81 2.79 -2.83
C PHE A 129 2.78 1.73 -2.43
N ILE A 130 1.52 2.14 -2.31
CA ILE A 130 0.39 1.28 -1.93
C ILE A 130 -0.63 1.27 -3.05
N VAL A 131 -1.10 0.08 -3.40
CA VAL A 131 -2.21 -0.12 -4.32
C VAL A 131 -3.33 -0.82 -3.55
N GLY A 132 -4.52 -0.21 -3.53
CA GLY A 132 -5.75 -0.83 -3.04
C GLY A 132 -6.65 -1.16 -4.23
N MET A 133 -7.23 -2.35 -4.27
CA MET A 133 -8.11 -2.79 -5.33
C MET A 133 -9.50 -3.10 -4.79
N LYS A 134 -10.53 -2.65 -5.52
CA LYS A 134 -11.92 -3.01 -5.24
C LYS A 134 -12.24 -4.39 -5.77
N GLN A 135 -13.18 -5.06 -5.12
CA GLN A 135 -13.77 -6.25 -5.69
C GLN A 135 -14.54 -5.85 -6.96
N VAL A 136 -14.07 -6.33 -8.10
CA VAL A 136 -14.84 -6.24 -9.35
C VAL A 136 -15.90 -7.34 -9.27
N ALA A 137 -17.18 -6.96 -9.42
CA ALA A 137 -18.24 -7.95 -9.55
C ALA A 137 -17.88 -8.91 -10.68
N ALA A 138 -17.96 -10.22 -10.43
CA ALA A 138 -17.58 -11.27 -11.37
C ALA A 138 -18.62 -11.40 -12.53
N ASN A 139 -18.73 -10.36 -13.36
CA ASN A 139 -19.54 -10.34 -14.58
C ASN A 139 -18.69 -10.01 -15.81
N VAL A 140 -17.39 -10.21 -15.74
CA VAL A 140 -16.57 -10.31 -16.94
C VAL A 140 -16.44 -11.79 -17.24
N ASN A 141 -17.33 -12.33 -18.08
CA ASN A 141 -17.01 -13.51 -18.88
C ASN A 141 -15.80 -13.10 -19.72
N ILE A 142 -14.63 -13.42 -19.26
CA ILE A 142 -13.46 -13.46 -20.12
C ILE A 142 -13.69 -14.71 -20.95
N GLU A 143 -14.29 -14.57 -22.13
CA GLU A 143 -14.11 -15.55 -23.18
C GLU A 143 -12.61 -15.57 -23.43
N VAL A 144 -11.95 -16.59 -22.90
CA VAL A 144 -10.61 -16.94 -23.30
C VAL A 144 -10.79 -17.50 -24.71
N GLU A 145 -10.64 -16.65 -25.72
CA GLU A 145 -10.41 -17.14 -27.06
C GLU A 145 -9.14 -17.98 -26.99
N ASP A 146 -9.32 -19.29 -27.18
CA ASP A 146 -8.23 -20.25 -27.26
C ASP A 146 -7.29 -19.79 -28.39
N TYR A 147 -6.20 -19.18 -28.02
CA TYR A 147 -5.07 -18.94 -28.91
C TYR A 147 -4.36 -20.27 -29.14
N GLU A 148 -5.00 -21.17 -29.89
CA GLU A 148 -4.31 -22.25 -30.60
C GLU A 148 -3.59 -21.61 -31.79
N GLY A 149 -2.45 -20.96 -31.53
CA GLY A 149 -1.53 -20.51 -32.53
C GLY A 149 -0.91 -21.75 -33.22
N GLU A 150 -1.20 -21.88 -34.50
CA GLU A 150 -0.56 -22.83 -35.41
C GLU A 150 0.95 -22.82 -35.20
N ILE A 151 1.47 -23.89 -34.59
CA ILE A 151 2.89 -24.19 -34.65
C ILE A 151 3.13 -24.76 -36.05
N ASP A 152 3.67 -23.92 -36.93
CA ASP A 152 4.17 -24.33 -38.22
C ASP A 152 5.20 -25.47 -38.06
N SER A 153 4.80 -26.66 -38.52
CA SER A 153 5.60 -27.89 -38.49
C SER A 153 6.46 -28.04 -39.74
N SER A 154 7.18 -26.99 -40.13
CA SER A 154 8.07 -27.03 -41.30
C SER A 154 9.51 -26.68 -40.97
N GLU A 155 10.17 -27.46 -40.11
CA GLU A 155 11.64 -27.57 -40.08
C GLU A 155 12.06 -28.90 -39.46
N ARG A 156 11.88 -29.99 -40.24
CA ARG A 156 12.69 -31.20 -40.10
C ARG A 156 12.96 -31.76 -41.49
N SER A 157 14.09 -31.41 -42.05
CA SER A 157 14.81 -32.21 -43.02
C SER A 157 16.30 -31.93 -42.85
#